data_bd78c5dbac1777d00217e089d6a7f0be
#
_entry.id   bd78c5dbac1777d00217e089d6a7f0be
#
_cell.length_a   1.000
_cell.length_b   1.000
_cell.length_c   1.000
_cell.angle_alpha   90.00
_cell.angle_beta   90.00
_cell.angle_gamma   90.00
#
_symmetry.space_group_name_H-M   'P 1'
#
loop_
_entity.id
_entity.type
_entity.pdbx_description
1 polymer ?
#
loop_
_entity_poly.entity_id
_entity_poly.type
_entity_poly.pdbx_seq_one_letter_code
_entity_poly.pdbx_strand_id
1 'polypeptide(L)'
;MFKNLSINEKIVGFLAFLIGSFHLLSAAGAIVLSTLDIRIFHLLIMMLIIFISKPIIKNNKHLFFKTINIILIFLALSSFLFLISRWKEIALSGGETEKIDAITGLVIIFLVFEATRRGIGLFLTLICLIFFTYPFYSQFLPGVFEGRGYSPLRMSEFLT
;
A
#
# COMPACT_ATOMS: atom_id res chain seq x y z
N MET A 1 20.91 -1.12 25.70
CA MET A 1 21.05 -1.21 24.24
C MET A 1 20.23 -0.18 23.45
N PHE A 2 19.20 0.49 24.01
CA PHE A 2 18.28 1.42 23.31
C PHE A 2 18.59 2.92 23.50
N LYS A 3 19.72 3.31 24.09
CA LYS A 3 19.97 4.69 24.57
C LYS A 3 20.34 5.72 23.48
N ASN A 4 20.65 5.31 22.23
CA ASN A 4 21.14 6.19 21.17
C ASN A 4 20.35 6.08 19.84
N LEU A 5 19.09 5.62 19.89
CA LEU A 5 18.26 5.56 18.66
C LEU A 5 17.77 6.95 18.26
N SER A 6 17.83 7.24 16.98
CA SER A 6 17.21 8.44 16.39
C SER A 6 15.69 8.43 16.61
N ILE A 7 15.06 9.60 16.51
CA ILE A 7 13.59 9.72 16.66
C ILE A 7 12.86 8.82 15.66
N ASN A 8 13.35 8.76 14.40
CA ASN A 8 12.76 7.91 13.36
C ASN A 8 12.84 6.42 13.72
N GLU A 9 13.97 5.95 14.24
CA GLU A 9 14.12 4.55 14.68
C GLU A 9 13.20 4.20 15.85
N LYS A 10 12.97 5.14 16.76
CA LYS A 10 12.00 4.95 17.86
C LYS A 10 10.57 4.83 17.34
N ILE A 11 10.18 5.72 16.40
CA ILE A 11 8.84 5.69 15.77
C ILE A 11 8.65 4.37 15.01
N VAL A 12 9.62 3.95 14.21
CA VAL A 12 9.59 2.69 13.46
C VAL A 12 9.49 1.49 14.40
N GLY A 13 10.28 1.47 15.48
CA GLY A 13 10.22 0.42 16.49
C GLY A 13 8.86 0.35 17.19
N PHE A 14 8.27 1.50 17.50
CA PHE A 14 6.92 1.57 18.08
C PHE A 14 5.85 1.05 17.11
N LEU A 15 5.88 1.48 15.84
CA LEU A 15 4.94 1.01 14.81
C LEU A 15 5.08 -0.51 14.56
N ALA A 16 6.31 -1.02 14.52
CA ALA A 16 6.58 -2.45 14.37
C ALA A 16 6.03 -3.27 15.56
N PHE A 17 6.22 -2.77 16.78
CA PHE A 17 5.65 -3.38 17.98
C PHE A 17 4.12 -3.35 17.96
N LEU A 18 3.53 -2.22 17.58
CA LEU A 18 2.08 -2.05 17.49
C LEU A 18 1.46 -3.03 16.51
N ILE A 19 2.00 -3.13 15.28
CA ILE A 19 1.44 -4.06 14.28
C ILE A 19 1.64 -5.52 14.67
N GLY A 20 2.78 -5.87 15.27
CA GLY A 20 3.03 -7.21 15.78
C GLY A 20 2.04 -7.59 16.89
N SER A 21 1.83 -6.71 17.87
CA SER A 21 0.85 -6.91 18.95
C SER A 21 -0.58 -7.00 18.41
N PHE A 22 -0.94 -6.16 17.43
CA PHE A 22 -2.23 -6.21 16.77
C PHE A 22 -2.50 -7.56 16.12
N HIS A 23 -1.54 -8.11 15.37
CA HIS A 23 -1.69 -9.43 14.76
C HIS A 23 -1.78 -10.56 15.78
N LEU A 24 -1.01 -10.51 16.85
CA LEU A 24 -1.08 -11.50 17.94
C LEU A 24 -2.46 -11.49 18.63
N LEU A 25 -2.98 -10.30 18.94
CA LEU A 25 -4.30 -10.14 19.56
C LEU A 25 -5.43 -10.58 18.61
N SER A 26 -5.30 -10.29 17.33
CA SER A 26 -6.26 -10.75 16.31
C SER A 26 -6.22 -12.28 16.16
N ALA A 27 -5.04 -12.88 16.12
CA ALA A 27 -4.87 -14.33 16.02
C ALA A 27 -5.37 -15.06 17.29
N ALA A 28 -5.23 -14.43 18.46
CA ALA A 28 -5.75 -14.93 19.73
C ALA A 28 -7.28 -14.76 19.88
N GLY A 29 -7.95 -14.13 18.91
CA GLY A 29 -9.40 -13.86 18.97
C GLY A 29 -9.79 -12.73 19.94
N ALA A 30 -8.83 -11.99 20.50
CA ALA A 30 -9.10 -10.86 21.38
C ALA A 30 -9.62 -9.63 20.60
N ILE A 31 -9.26 -9.51 19.33
CA ILE A 31 -9.74 -8.49 18.40
C ILE A 31 -10.40 -9.20 17.24
N VAL A 32 -11.72 -8.99 17.09
CA VAL A 32 -12.51 -9.59 15.99
C VAL A 32 -12.74 -8.51 14.92
N LEU A 33 -11.96 -8.58 13.85
CA LEU A 33 -12.09 -7.71 12.68
C LEU A 33 -12.25 -8.56 11.43
N SER A 34 -12.77 -7.95 10.35
CA SER A 34 -12.80 -8.62 9.05
C SER A 34 -11.38 -8.85 8.52
N THR A 35 -11.22 -9.85 7.67
CA THR A 35 -9.92 -10.13 7.03
C THR A 35 -9.42 -8.93 6.23
N LEU A 36 -10.33 -8.15 5.63
CA LEU A 36 -9.99 -6.93 4.88
C LEU A 36 -9.48 -5.84 5.81
N ASP A 37 -10.15 -5.58 6.94
CA ASP A 37 -9.68 -4.59 7.92
C ASP A 37 -8.25 -4.90 8.36
N ILE A 38 -7.97 -6.17 8.70
CA ILE A 38 -6.63 -6.59 9.14
C ILE A 38 -5.58 -6.32 8.06
N ARG A 39 -5.89 -6.63 6.79
CA ARG A 39 -4.97 -6.40 5.66
C ARG A 39 -4.74 -4.92 5.39
N ILE A 40 -5.80 -4.11 5.45
CA ILE A 40 -5.72 -2.65 5.26
C ILE A 40 -4.82 -2.03 6.33
N PHE A 41 -5.04 -2.34 7.61
CA PHE A 41 -4.20 -1.86 8.71
C PHE A 41 -2.74 -2.31 8.58
N HIS A 42 -2.53 -3.58 8.23
CA HIS A 42 -1.17 -4.10 8.01
C HIS A 42 -0.45 -3.33 6.91
N LEU A 43 -1.09 -3.18 5.75
CA LEU A 43 -0.49 -2.51 4.60
C LEU A 43 -0.17 -1.05 4.90
N LEU A 44 -1.08 -0.32 5.54
CA LEU A 44 -0.86 1.07 5.96
C LEU A 44 0.36 1.20 6.86
N ILE A 45 0.42 0.42 7.95
CA ILE A 45 1.51 0.53 8.92
C ILE A 45 2.84 0.13 8.29
N MET A 46 2.88 -0.92 7.47
CA MET A 46 4.10 -1.31 6.76
C MET A 46 4.58 -0.24 5.78
N MET A 47 3.68 0.43 5.08
CA MET A 47 4.03 1.57 4.22
C MET A 47 4.60 2.75 5.02
N LEU A 48 3.99 3.10 6.15
CA LEU A 48 4.50 4.15 7.04
C LEU A 48 5.90 3.81 7.56
N ILE A 49 6.12 2.57 8.00
CA ILE A 49 7.45 2.10 8.43
C ILE A 49 8.47 2.29 7.31
N ILE A 50 8.15 1.93 6.07
CA ILE A 50 9.04 2.07 4.93
C ILE A 50 9.33 3.54 4.62
N PHE A 51 8.31 4.38 4.57
CA PHE A 51 8.47 5.81 4.27
C PHE A 51 9.24 6.57 5.34
N ILE A 52 9.12 6.19 6.62
CA ILE A 52 9.86 6.79 7.73
C ILE A 52 11.31 6.27 7.77
N SER A 53 11.53 4.97 7.53
CA SER A 53 12.86 4.35 7.65
C SER A 53 13.73 4.51 6.39
N LYS A 54 13.11 4.59 5.20
CA LYS A 54 13.83 4.63 3.92
C LYS A 54 13.50 5.90 3.15
N PRO A 55 14.36 6.93 3.20
CA PRO A 55 14.16 8.16 2.43
C PRO A 55 14.28 7.89 0.93
N ILE A 56 13.71 8.77 0.10
CA ILE A 56 13.73 8.67 -1.38
C ILE A 56 15.13 8.55 -1.91
N ILE A 57 16.05 9.36 -1.38
CA ILE A 57 17.48 9.35 -1.75
C ILE A 57 18.30 9.28 -0.46
N LYS A 58 19.15 8.26 -0.39
CA LYS A 58 20.07 8.06 0.74
C LYS A 58 21.06 9.22 0.80
N ASN A 59 21.21 9.82 1.98
CA ASN A 59 22.14 10.96 2.25
C ASN A 59 21.78 12.32 1.60
N ASN A 60 20.59 12.50 1.03
CA ASN A 60 20.23 13.81 0.49
C ASN A 60 19.53 14.66 1.55
N LYS A 61 20.18 15.78 1.98
CA LYS A 61 19.65 16.72 2.97
C LYS A 61 18.75 17.81 2.37
N HIS A 62 18.51 17.81 1.05
CA HIS A 62 17.67 18.83 0.42
C HIS A 62 16.25 18.79 0.98
N LEU A 63 15.75 19.95 1.35
CA LEU A 63 14.41 20.15 1.91
C LEU A 63 13.32 19.56 0.98
N PHE A 64 13.50 19.66 -0.32
CA PHE A 64 12.61 19.14 -1.35
C PHE A 64 12.27 17.64 -1.15
N PHE A 65 13.26 16.76 -0.97
CA PHE A 65 13.03 15.32 -0.79
C PHE A 65 12.38 14.99 0.55
N LYS A 66 12.66 15.79 1.58
CA LYS A 66 12.01 15.68 2.88
C LYS A 66 10.51 16.04 2.76
N THR A 67 10.20 17.10 2.03
CA THR A 67 8.81 17.54 1.79
C THR A 67 8.04 16.48 1.01
N ILE A 68 8.60 15.92 -0.06
CA ILE A 68 7.95 14.83 -0.81
C ILE A 68 7.67 13.63 0.09
N ASN A 69 8.60 13.29 0.98
CA ASN A 69 8.40 12.16 1.89
C ASN A 69 7.23 12.39 2.86
N ILE A 70 7.10 13.62 3.37
CA ILE A 70 5.96 14.01 4.22
C ILE A 70 4.64 13.95 3.44
N ILE A 71 4.63 14.42 2.19
CA ILE A 71 3.46 14.36 1.30
C ILE A 71 3.04 12.90 1.07
N LEU A 72 3.98 11.99 0.82
CA LEU A 72 3.67 10.57 0.62
C LEU A 72 3.10 9.90 1.88
N ILE A 73 3.62 10.25 3.06
CA ILE A 73 3.07 9.77 4.34
C ILE A 73 1.64 10.28 4.53
N PHE A 74 1.41 11.58 4.29
CA PHE A 74 0.08 12.17 4.40
C PHE A 74 -0.91 11.56 3.39
N LEU A 75 -0.45 11.36 2.14
CA LEU A 75 -1.25 10.75 1.09
C LEU A 75 -1.60 9.29 1.42
N ALA A 76 -0.67 8.53 2.00
CA ALA A 76 -0.94 7.19 2.48
C ALA A 76 -2.01 7.20 3.59
N LEU A 77 -1.84 8.04 4.61
CA LEU A 77 -2.80 8.14 5.70
C LEU A 77 -4.20 8.50 5.20
N SER A 78 -4.31 9.54 4.36
CA SER A 78 -5.62 10.00 3.84
C SER A 78 -6.30 8.95 2.97
N SER A 79 -5.57 8.31 2.05
CA SER A 79 -6.12 7.29 1.16
C SER A 79 -6.59 6.05 1.91
N PHE A 80 -5.84 5.59 2.92
CA PHE A 80 -6.23 4.43 3.70
C PHE A 80 -7.38 4.73 4.68
N LEU A 81 -7.43 5.94 5.26
CA LEU A 81 -8.58 6.35 6.07
C LEU A 81 -9.86 6.42 5.22
N PHE A 82 -9.76 6.95 4.01
CA PHE A 82 -10.87 6.94 3.06
C PHE A 82 -11.31 5.51 2.73
N LEU A 83 -10.37 4.62 2.38
CA LEU A 83 -10.68 3.23 2.09
C LEU A 83 -11.36 2.52 3.28
N ILE A 84 -10.88 2.72 4.51
CA ILE A 84 -11.50 2.14 5.72
C ILE A 84 -12.95 2.63 5.89
N SER A 85 -13.27 3.86 5.52
CA SER A 85 -14.62 4.39 5.63
C SER A 85 -15.57 3.84 4.54
N ARG A 86 -15.06 3.50 3.37
CA ARG A 86 -15.86 3.18 2.17
C ARG A 86 -15.93 1.69 1.83
N TRP A 87 -14.94 0.88 2.19
CA TRP A 87 -14.84 -0.51 1.71
C TRP A 87 -16.08 -1.37 2.01
N LYS A 88 -16.77 -1.10 3.15
CA LYS A 88 -17.99 -1.84 3.51
C LYS A 88 -19.17 -1.52 2.57
N GLU A 89 -19.31 -0.26 2.20
CA GLU A 89 -20.33 0.15 1.22
C GLU A 89 -20.06 -0.47 -0.14
N ILE A 90 -18.81 -0.40 -0.61
CA ILE A 90 -18.38 -1.00 -1.88
C ILE A 90 -18.66 -2.51 -1.88
N ALA A 91 -18.33 -3.21 -0.79
CA ALA A 91 -18.59 -4.64 -0.65
C ALA A 91 -20.10 -4.98 -0.65
N LEU A 92 -20.94 -4.15 -0.02
CA LEU A 92 -22.38 -4.35 0.05
C LEU A 92 -23.11 -3.97 -1.25
N SER A 93 -22.57 -3.02 -2.02
CA SER A 93 -23.13 -2.63 -3.34
C SER A 93 -22.80 -3.62 -4.48
N GLY A 94 -22.13 -4.74 -4.17
CA GLY A 94 -21.72 -5.71 -5.18
C GLY A 94 -20.48 -5.28 -5.98
N GLY A 95 -19.70 -4.34 -5.45
CA GLY A 95 -18.49 -3.83 -6.10
C GLY A 95 -18.73 -2.60 -6.98
N GLU A 96 -19.90 -1.96 -6.87
CA GLU A 96 -20.11 -0.66 -7.53
C GLU A 96 -19.23 0.41 -6.86
N THR A 97 -18.34 1.02 -7.65
CA THR A 97 -17.39 2.02 -7.18
C THR A 97 -17.68 3.38 -7.81
N GLU A 98 -17.51 4.42 -7.03
CA GLU A 98 -17.53 5.79 -7.53
C GLU A 98 -16.17 6.18 -8.14
N LYS A 99 -16.13 7.24 -8.94
CA LYS A 99 -14.87 7.75 -9.51
C LYS A 99 -13.81 8.07 -8.45
N ILE A 100 -14.24 8.52 -7.27
CA ILE A 100 -13.33 8.84 -6.18
C ILE A 100 -12.70 7.58 -5.57
N ASP A 101 -13.46 6.47 -5.49
CA ASP A 101 -12.95 5.19 -5.02
C ASP A 101 -11.86 4.68 -5.97
N ALA A 102 -12.11 4.72 -7.30
CA ALA A 102 -11.14 4.35 -8.32
C ALA A 102 -9.87 5.21 -8.28
N ILE A 103 -9.99 6.53 -8.08
CA ILE A 103 -8.83 7.43 -7.93
C ILE A 103 -8.03 7.06 -6.67
N THR A 104 -8.72 6.83 -5.56
CA THR A 104 -8.07 6.43 -4.30
C THR A 104 -7.33 5.09 -4.46
N GLY A 105 -7.94 4.13 -5.13
CA GLY A 105 -7.30 2.86 -5.46
C GLY A 105 -6.02 3.04 -6.29
N LEU A 106 -6.03 3.86 -7.33
CA LEU A 106 -4.84 4.17 -8.12
C LEU A 106 -3.74 4.84 -7.29
N VAL A 107 -4.11 5.75 -6.38
CA VAL A 107 -3.16 6.38 -5.45
C VAL A 107 -2.53 5.33 -4.55
N ILE A 108 -3.31 4.44 -3.97
CA ILE A 108 -2.80 3.35 -3.11
C ILE A 108 -1.85 2.44 -3.89
N ILE A 109 -2.19 2.06 -5.12
CA ILE A 109 -1.33 1.26 -5.99
C ILE A 109 0.02 1.96 -6.23
N PHE A 110 -0.01 3.25 -6.58
CA PHE A 110 1.21 4.04 -6.75
C PHE A 110 2.07 4.05 -5.47
N LEU A 111 1.45 4.25 -4.31
CA LEU A 111 2.13 4.26 -3.02
C LEU A 111 2.74 2.89 -2.69
N VAL A 112 2.06 1.79 -3.02
CA VAL A 112 2.58 0.42 -2.85
C VAL A 112 3.80 0.20 -3.73
N PHE A 113 3.77 0.60 -5.00
CA PHE A 113 4.94 0.51 -5.88
C PHE A 113 6.13 1.33 -5.35
N GLU A 114 5.88 2.55 -4.89
CA GLU A 114 6.93 3.40 -4.30
C GLU A 114 7.48 2.80 -3.00
N ALA A 115 6.64 2.24 -2.14
CA ALA A 115 7.07 1.53 -0.94
C ALA A 115 7.89 0.27 -1.29
N THR A 116 7.47 -0.51 -2.27
CA THR A 116 8.20 -1.70 -2.76
C THR A 116 9.57 -1.30 -3.30
N ARG A 117 9.64 -0.23 -4.10
CA ARG A 117 10.91 0.30 -4.62
C ARG A 117 11.88 0.67 -3.52
N ARG A 118 11.40 1.32 -2.46
CA ARG A 118 12.23 1.70 -1.30
C ARG A 118 12.55 0.53 -0.39
N GLY A 119 11.59 -0.36 -0.19
CA GLY A 119 11.70 -1.49 0.74
C GLY A 119 12.65 -2.56 0.24
N ILE A 120 12.47 -3.01 -0.99
CA ILE A 120 13.11 -4.20 -1.58
C ILE A 120 14.03 -3.80 -2.74
N GLY A 121 13.67 -2.77 -3.51
CA GLY A 121 14.50 -2.26 -4.61
C GLY A 121 13.78 -2.29 -5.96
N LEU A 122 14.43 -1.67 -6.95
CA LEU A 122 13.86 -1.43 -8.28
C LEU A 122 13.56 -2.74 -9.03
N PHE A 123 14.40 -3.77 -8.88
CA PHE A 123 14.27 -5.03 -9.62
C PHE A 123 12.92 -5.71 -9.35
N LEU A 124 12.55 -5.90 -8.07
CA LEU A 124 11.27 -6.50 -7.72
C LEU A 124 10.10 -5.60 -8.10
N THR A 125 10.25 -4.29 -7.98
CA THR A 125 9.21 -3.33 -8.40
C THR A 125 8.90 -3.44 -9.88
N LEU A 126 9.92 -3.62 -10.74
CA LEU A 126 9.73 -3.83 -12.18
C LEU A 126 9.02 -5.15 -12.47
N ILE A 127 9.38 -6.22 -11.79
CA ILE A 127 8.68 -7.51 -11.91
C ILE A 127 7.21 -7.34 -11.54
N CYS A 128 6.92 -6.74 -10.39
CA CYS A 128 5.54 -6.47 -9.97
C CYS A 128 4.78 -5.61 -10.98
N LEU A 129 5.43 -4.59 -11.57
CA LEU A 129 4.83 -3.75 -12.60
C LEU A 129 4.49 -4.53 -13.87
N ILE A 130 5.38 -5.43 -14.32
CA ILE A 130 5.11 -6.30 -15.49
C ILE A 130 3.88 -7.18 -15.23
N PHE A 131 3.79 -7.83 -14.06
CA PHE A 131 2.63 -8.64 -13.71
C PHE A 131 1.36 -7.82 -13.51
N PHE A 132 1.48 -6.63 -12.95
CA PHE A 132 0.36 -5.72 -12.76
C PHE A 132 -0.22 -5.23 -14.10
N THR A 133 0.64 -4.98 -15.09
CA THR A 133 0.22 -4.53 -16.42
C THR A 133 -0.19 -5.69 -17.33
N TYR A 134 0.17 -6.94 -17.00
CA TYR A 134 -0.14 -8.13 -17.79
C TYR A 134 -1.62 -8.21 -18.23
N PRO A 135 -2.64 -7.97 -17.40
CA PRO A 135 -4.03 -8.07 -17.81
C PRO A 135 -4.43 -7.13 -18.95
N PHE A 136 -3.71 -6.01 -19.14
CA PHE A 136 -4.03 -5.03 -20.19
C PHE A 136 -3.62 -5.50 -21.60
N TYR A 137 -2.58 -6.33 -21.68
CA TYR A 137 -2.06 -6.82 -22.96
C TYR A 137 -2.18 -8.34 -23.13
N SER A 138 -2.74 -9.05 -22.15
CA SER A 138 -2.89 -10.51 -22.18
C SER A 138 -3.68 -11.01 -23.38
N GLN A 139 -4.60 -10.23 -23.92
CA GLN A 139 -5.37 -10.56 -25.13
C GLN A 139 -4.52 -10.65 -26.42
N PHE A 140 -3.31 -10.09 -26.42
CA PHE A 140 -2.40 -10.11 -27.58
C PHE A 140 -1.34 -11.21 -27.47
N LEU A 141 -1.31 -11.96 -26.38
CA LEU A 141 -0.34 -13.00 -26.13
C LEU A 141 -0.83 -14.35 -26.66
N PRO A 142 0.02 -15.18 -27.23
CA PRO A 142 -0.37 -16.49 -27.75
C PRO A 142 -0.41 -17.59 -26.67
N GLY A 143 -1.28 -18.58 -26.85
CA GLY A 143 -1.31 -19.83 -26.10
C GLY A 143 -1.69 -19.67 -24.64
N VAL A 144 -0.92 -20.29 -23.74
CA VAL A 144 -1.22 -20.27 -22.27
C VAL A 144 -1.15 -18.91 -21.62
N PHE A 145 -0.60 -17.90 -22.28
CA PHE A 145 -0.52 -16.51 -21.82
C PHE A 145 -1.67 -15.65 -22.36
N GLU A 146 -2.54 -16.22 -23.19
CA GLU A 146 -3.71 -15.53 -23.69
C GLU A 146 -4.74 -15.31 -22.55
N GLY A 147 -5.20 -14.08 -22.40
CA GLY A 147 -6.23 -13.71 -21.43
C GLY A 147 -7.31 -12.84 -22.07
N ARG A 148 -8.41 -12.61 -21.34
CA ARG A 148 -9.55 -11.80 -21.86
C ARG A 148 -9.21 -10.34 -22.10
N GLY A 149 -8.08 -9.83 -21.58
CA GLY A 149 -7.76 -8.41 -21.54
C GLY A 149 -8.73 -7.61 -20.66
N TYR A 150 -8.21 -6.65 -19.93
CA TYR A 150 -9.01 -5.77 -19.08
C TYR A 150 -8.70 -4.31 -19.41
N SER A 151 -9.75 -3.46 -19.42
CA SER A 151 -9.54 -2.02 -19.52
C SER A 151 -8.98 -1.46 -18.19
N PRO A 152 -8.18 -0.38 -18.23
CA PRO A 152 -7.67 0.26 -17.02
C PRO A 152 -8.76 0.65 -16.01
N LEU A 153 -9.93 1.08 -16.52
CA LEU A 153 -11.07 1.45 -15.70
C LEU A 153 -11.62 0.24 -14.92
N ARG A 154 -11.81 -0.89 -15.61
CA ARG A 154 -12.28 -2.13 -14.99
C ARG A 154 -11.30 -2.68 -13.97
N MET A 155 -9.99 -2.51 -14.20
CA MET A 155 -8.97 -2.93 -13.26
C MET A 155 -8.98 -2.10 -11.97
N SER A 156 -9.23 -0.78 -12.05
CA SER A 156 -9.38 0.07 -10.87
C SER A 156 -10.61 -0.30 -10.03
N GLU A 157 -11.70 -0.72 -10.65
CA GLU A 157 -12.92 -1.19 -9.97
C GLU A 157 -12.69 -2.48 -9.18
N PHE A 158 -11.83 -3.38 -9.67
CA PHE A 158 -11.49 -4.64 -8.95
C PHE A 158 -10.51 -4.46 -7.81
N LEU A 159 -9.78 -3.34 -7.74
CA LEU A 159 -8.71 -3.10 -6.77
C LEU A 159 -9.16 -2.21 -5.61
N THR A 160 -10.35 -1.64 -5.69
CA THR A 160 -11.01 -0.88 -4.62
C THR A 160 -12.13 -1.66 -3.99
#